data_b1b598434463dd9c38087e448ce98285
#
_entry.id   b1b598434463dd9c38087e448ce98285
#
_cell.length_a   1.000
_cell.length_b   1.000
_cell.length_c   1.000
_cell.angle_alpha   90.00
_cell.angle_beta   90.00
_cell.angle_gamma   90.00
#
_symmetry.space_group_name_H-M   'P 1'
#
loop_
_entity.id
_entity.type
_entity.pdbx_description
1 polymer ?
#
loop_
_entity_poly.entity_id
_entity_poly.type
_entity_poly.pdbx_seq_one_letter_code
_entity_poly.pdbx_strand_id
1 'polypeptide(L)'
;MARSWKSRRFWSVILAVALFFCVAAPVSATEPEKAEETGTADFVAAAEGEIGGYALSPDFSALVFSSILPRAEADASCTWNERTQVASCIPTYDLSGSLNGCVLNLQTDGAATGYMVYSFSGAEACLVQFGYDGVYCVQGEALEAPQAGEKVLFVGLDTYLKEKNGNYYDLASGTALQKAQLAEARLQMAESAMRTAELGENPAALRAARSAGQTRQVVYEAVDVKNLWYPDFVPFTMNQFSYYDKHCTPVAGLNMLKYWQTKRGVSGLYSSYYAQSFAQLHTEMKTDDGTNSRLGFDGMGSYIRKYASTKSLGDDYEVSTDWNWLTHNLSCNFPLVFNSLLAHYNGSPDGHSFLALGYQRCSDGNYVRVCTGWDTGLSHFYYWPWAYTDFISMWYYRWE
;
A
#
# COMPACT_ATOMS: atom_id res chain seq x y z
N MET A 1 4.96 -47.63 13.19
CA MET A 1 5.73 -47.49 11.95
C MET A 1 5.95 -46.01 11.67
N ALA A 2 7.13 -45.51 12.00
CA ALA A 2 7.47 -44.11 11.84
C ALA A 2 8.03 -43.88 10.43
N ARG A 3 7.44 -43.00 9.65
CA ARG A 3 8.03 -42.53 8.39
C ARG A 3 8.70 -41.19 8.61
N SER A 4 10.01 -41.19 8.61
CA SER A 4 10.88 -40.01 8.60
C SER A 4 10.73 -39.28 7.26
N TRP A 5 10.32 -38.01 7.28
CA TRP A 5 10.42 -37.13 6.13
C TRP A 5 11.71 -36.34 6.24
N LYS A 6 12.67 -36.73 5.41
CA LYS A 6 13.97 -36.09 5.31
C LYS A 6 13.87 -34.72 4.62
N SER A 7 14.35 -33.72 5.31
CA SER A 7 14.76 -32.42 4.84
C SER A 7 15.68 -32.52 3.60
N ARG A 8 15.18 -32.15 2.45
CA ARG A 8 16.00 -31.83 1.25
C ARG A 8 15.27 -30.77 0.45
N ARG A 9 15.53 -29.50 0.76
CA ARG A 9 15.36 -28.34 -0.14
C ARG A 9 15.70 -27.03 0.60
N PHE A 10 16.92 -26.93 1.14
CA PHE A 10 17.38 -25.67 1.76
C PHE A 10 18.77 -25.21 1.28
N TRP A 11 19.29 -25.77 0.19
CA TRP A 11 20.67 -25.47 -0.25
C TRP A 11 20.79 -24.99 -1.71
N SER A 12 19.71 -24.61 -2.37
CA SER A 12 19.78 -24.23 -3.79
C SER A 12 19.74 -22.72 -4.05
N VAL A 13 19.59 -21.86 -3.06
CA VAL A 13 19.49 -20.41 -3.27
C VAL A 13 20.78 -19.64 -2.94
N ILE A 14 21.73 -20.23 -2.22
CA ILE A 14 22.98 -19.53 -1.81
C ILE A 14 24.10 -19.60 -2.88
N LEU A 15 23.94 -20.36 -3.95
CA LEU A 15 25.04 -20.54 -4.94
C LEU A 15 24.94 -19.64 -6.18
N ALA A 16 23.93 -18.79 -6.30
CA ALA A 16 23.77 -17.91 -7.47
C ALA A 16 24.38 -16.50 -7.31
N VAL A 17 24.80 -16.10 -6.12
CA VAL A 17 25.32 -14.74 -5.86
C VAL A 17 26.85 -14.66 -5.90
N ALA A 18 27.57 -15.77 -5.96
CA ALA A 18 29.05 -15.80 -5.82
C ALA A 18 29.84 -15.85 -7.15
N LEU A 19 29.23 -15.71 -8.33
CA LEU A 19 29.92 -15.90 -9.62
C LEU A 19 30.00 -14.66 -10.53
N PHE A 20 29.80 -13.46 -10.01
CA PHE A 20 29.94 -12.21 -10.81
C PHE A 20 31.10 -11.28 -10.41
N PHE A 21 32.09 -11.80 -9.69
CA PHE A 21 33.34 -11.04 -9.45
C PHE A 21 34.52 -11.84 -9.93
N CYS A 22 34.85 -11.73 -11.19
CA CYS A 22 36.22 -11.82 -11.75
C CYS A 22 36.12 -11.75 -13.28
N VAL A 23 36.40 -10.60 -13.85
CA VAL A 23 37.33 -10.35 -14.96
C VAL A 23 37.27 -8.82 -15.21
N ALA A 24 38.21 -8.11 -14.64
CA ALA A 24 38.54 -6.75 -15.07
C ALA A 24 39.65 -6.83 -16.11
N ALA A 25 39.31 -6.60 -17.38
CA ALA A 25 40.27 -6.17 -18.39
C ALA A 25 40.20 -4.64 -18.52
N PRO A 26 41.31 -3.92 -18.69
CA PRO A 26 41.29 -2.48 -18.84
C PRO A 26 40.74 -2.13 -20.22
N VAL A 27 39.54 -1.58 -20.26
CA VAL A 27 39.01 -0.92 -21.46
C VAL A 27 39.39 0.54 -21.40
N SER A 28 40.06 0.96 -22.43
CA SER A 28 40.46 2.33 -22.73
C SER A 28 39.28 3.29 -22.52
N ALA A 29 39.54 4.38 -21.80
CA ALA A 29 38.58 5.44 -21.55
C ALA A 29 38.27 6.17 -22.87
N THR A 30 37.18 5.83 -23.51
CA THR A 30 36.40 6.73 -24.34
C THR A 30 35.46 7.48 -23.40
N GLU A 31 35.48 8.82 -23.47
CA GLU A 31 34.54 9.67 -22.73
C GLU A 31 33.11 9.12 -22.90
N PRO A 32 32.33 8.98 -21.81
CA PRO A 32 30.94 8.59 -21.95
C PRO A 32 30.25 9.73 -22.70
N GLU A 33 29.78 9.42 -23.92
CA GLU A 33 28.73 10.16 -24.57
C GLU A 33 27.63 10.42 -23.52
N LYS A 34 27.31 11.71 -23.29
CA LYS A 34 26.24 12.10 -22.39
C LYS A 34 25.03 11.30 -22.79
N ALA A 35 24.70 10.28 -21.98
CA ALA A 35 23.38 9.69 -22.03
C ALA A 35 22.38 10.83 -21.86
N GLU A 36 21.60 11.08 -22.89
CA GLU A 36 20.44 11.97 -22.78
C GLU A 36 19.66 11.50 -21.56
N GLU A 37 19.55 12.37 -20.56
CA GLU A 37 18.64 12.22 -19.44
C GLU A 37 17.22 12.16 -20.00
N THR A 38 16.78 10.99 -20.43
CA THR A 38 15.40 10.73 -20.81
C THR A 38 14.60 10.49 -19.52
N GLY A 39 14.20 11.47 -18.92
CA GLY A 39 13.05 12.13 -18.60
C GLY A 39 12.05 11.55 -17.61
N THR A 40 12.36 11.41 -16.27
CA THR A 40 11.32 11.47 -15.23
C THR A 40 10.85 12.91 -14.98
N ALA A 41 11.58 13.92 -15.50
CA ALA A 41 11.27 15.34 -15.39
C ALA A 41 9.96 15.75 -16.10
N ASP A 42 9.39 14.88 -16.94
CA ASP A 42 8.24 15.24 -17.75
C ASP A 42 6.88 15.06 -17.06
N PHE A 43 6.80 14.42 -15.88
CA PHE A 43 5.52 14.22 -15.19
C PHE A 43 5.12 15.42 -14.34
N VAL A 44 6.08 15.96 -13.59
CA VAL A 44 5.86 17.04 -12.64
C VAL A 44 6.96 18.08 -12.78
N ALA A 45 6.59 19.30 -13.10
CA ALA A 45 7.52 20.44 -13.18
C ALA A 45 7.26 21.43 -12.03
N ALA A 46 8.32 22.12 -11.57
CA ALA A 46 8.14 23.25 -10.67
C ALA A 46 7.35 24.35 -11.40
N ALA A 47 6.18 24.74 -10.87
CA ALA A 47 5.38 25.82 -11.39
C ALA A 47 5.71 27.11 -10.64
N GLU A 48 6.14 28.12 -11.35
CA GLU A 48 6.16 29.47 -10.80
C GLU A 48 4.71 29.95 -10.66
N GLY A 49 4.12 29.81 -9.48
CA GLY A 49 2.94 30.56 -9.08
C GLY A 49 1.61 29.83 -8.89
N GLU A 50 1.50 28.50 -8.96
CA GLU A 50 0.21 27.81 -8.73
C GLU A 50 0.30 26.54 -7.88
N ILE A 51 -0.76 26.32 -7.09
CA ILE A 51 -1.17 25.17 -6.28
C ILE A 51 -0.02 24.24 -5.82
N GLY A 52 0.60 24.57 -4.68
CA GLY A 52 1.62 23.73 -4.06
C GLY A 52 2.99 23.75 -4.72
N GLY A 53 3.23 24.59 -5.75
CA GLY A 53 4.54 24.78 -6.38
C GLY A 53 4.91 23.78 -7.48
N TYR A 54 4.01 22.87 -7.88
CA TYR A 54 4.26 21.88 -8.93
C TYR A 54 3.09 21.78 -9.90
N ALA A 55 3.38 21.77 -11.21
CA ALA A 55 2.42 21.53 -12.26
C ALA A 55 2.57 20.11 -12.82
N LEU A 56 1.45 19.47 -13.13
CA LEU A 56 1.45 18.21 -13.85
C LEU A 56 1.67 18.46 -15.34
N SER A 57 2.44 17.61 -16.01
CA SER A 57 2.48 17.67 -17.48
C SER A 57 1.08 17.39 -18.06
N PRO A 58 0.76 17.87 -19.26
CA PRO A 58 -0.54 17.63 -19.90
C PRO A 58 -0.87 16.14 -20.04
N ASP A 59 0.12 15.31 -20.41
CA ASP A 59 -0.05 13.87 -20.58
C ASP A 59 -0.31 13.16 -19.24
N PHE A 60 0.42 13.55 -18.18
CA PHE A 60 0.21 12.99 -16.86
C PHE A 60 -1.12 13.46 -16.25
N SER A 61 -1.51 14.71 -16.44
CA SER A 61 -2.83 15.20 -16.09
C SER A 61 -3.94 14.37 -16.76
N ALA A 62 -3.81 14.09 -18.06
CA ALA A 62 -4.77 13.26 -18.78
C ALA A 62 -4.84 11.81 -18.21
N LEU A 63 -3.69 11.24 -17.83
CA LEU A 63 -3.62 9.94 -17.17
C LEU A 63 -4.39 9.96 -15.84
N VAL A 64 -4.15 10.93 -14.98
CA VAL A 64 -4.84 11.11 -13.70
C VAL A 64 -6.34 11.20 -13.89
N PHE A 65 -6.81 12.08 -14.79
CA PHE A 65 -8.25 12.26 -15.04
C PHE A 65 -8.90 11.01 -15.64
N SER A 66 -8.20 10.27 -16.51
CA SER A 66 -8.69 9.01 -17.06
C SER A 66 -8.88 7.92 -16.01
N SER A 67 -8.23 8.04 -14.86
CA SER A 67 -8.37 7.12 -13.73
C SER A 67 -9.54 7.49 -12.79
N ILE A 68 -10.01 8.75 -12.80
CA ILE A 68 -11.04 9.25 -11.88
C ILE A 68 -12.44 8.78 -12.28
N LEU A 69 -12.88 9.11 -13.51
CA LEU A 69 -14.27 8.90 -13.94
C LEU A 69 -14.71 7.43 -13.95
N PRO A 70 -13.92 6.48 -14.48
CA PRO A 70 -14.33 5.08 -14.48
C PRO A 70 -14.50 4.49 -13.08
N ARG A 71 -13.72 4.96 -12.10
CA ARG A 71 -13.88 4.55 -10.70
C ARG A 71 -15.14 5.14 -10.09
N ALA A 72 -15.44 6.39 -10.39
CA ALA A 72 -16.67 7.05 -9.97
C ALA A 72 -17.93 6.34 -10.49
N GLU A 73 -17.90 5.87 -11.73
CA GLU A 73 -19.02 5.16 -12.36
C GLU A 73 -19.17 3.73 -11.82
N ALA A 74 -18.06 3.06 -11.50
CA ALA A 74 -18.08 1.64 -11.15
C ALA A 74 -18.26 1.38 -9.64
N ASP A 75 -17.87 2.30 -8.78
CA ASP A 75 -17.90 2.13 -7.32
C ASP A 75 -18.83 3.16 -6.67
N ALA A 76 -19.98 2.70 -6.18
CA ALA A 76 -20.96 3.54 -5.50
C ALA A 76 -20.44 4.23 -4.22
N SER A 77 -19.30 3.80 -3.69
CA SER A 77 -18.63 4.46 -2.56
C SER A 77 -17.66 5.56 -2.98
N CYS A 78 -17.40 5.69 -4.29
CA CYS A 78 -16.52 6.72 -4.80
C CYS A 78 -17.20 8.10 -4.72
N THR A 79 -16.50 9.07 -4.17
CA THR A 79 -16.98 10.46 -4.05
C THR A 79 -16.56 11.33 -5.23
N TRP A 80 -15.75 10.80 -6.14
CA TRP A 80 -15.25 11.51 -7.32
C TRP A 80 -16.32 11.69 -8.39
N ASN A 81 -16.17 12.70 -9.21
CA ASN A 81 -17.03 13.00 -10.35
C ASN A 81 -16.26 13.87 -11.37
N GLU A 82 -16.96 14.37 -12.40
CA GLU A 82 -16.39 15.20 -13.46
C GLU A 82 -15.85 16.56 -12.99
N ARG A 83 -16.15 16.98 -11.76
CA ARG A 83 -15.62 18.21 -11.12
C ARG A 83 -14.45 17.96 -10.19
N THR A 84 -14.08 16.68 -10.03
CA THR A 84 -12.92 16.32 -9.22
C THR A 84 -11.64 16.79 -9.92
N GLN A 85 -10.80 17.47 -9.18
CA GLN A 85 -9.54 18.03 -9.67
C GLN A 85 -8.40 17.84 -8.66
N VAL A 86 -7.17 17.95 -9.13
CA VAL A 86 -6.00 17.92 -8.26
C VAL A 86 -5.93 19.21 -7.47
N ALA A 87 -5.94 19.09 -6.14
CA ALA A 87 -5.82 20.21 -5.20
C ALA A 87 -4.37 20.53 -4.86
N SER A 88 -3.53 19.48 -4.74
CA SER A 88 -2.09 19.64 -4.50
C SER A 88 -1.32 18.45 -5.08
N CYS A 89 -0.05 18.71 -5.43
CA CYS A 89 0.91 17.70 -5.84
C CYS A 89 2.13 17.77 -4.92
N ILE A 90 2.48 16.66 -4.29
CA ILE A 90 3.68 16.52 -3.48
C ILE A 90 4.62 15.56 -4.23
N PRO A 91 5.67 16.06 -4.89
CA PRO A 91 6.62 15.20 -5.56
C PRO A 91 7.42 14.40 -4.55
N THR A 92 7.77 13.19 -4.92
CA THR A 92 8.61 12.32 -4.13
C THR A 92 9.88 11.93 -4.87
N TYR A 93 10.94 11.70 -4.11
CA TYR A 93 12.28 11.51 -4.65
C TYR A 93 12.88 10.22 -4.12
N ASP A 94 13.87 9.70 -4.84
CA ASP A 94 14.78 8.68 -4.33
C ASP A 94 15.96 9.31 -3.56
N LEU A 95 16.85 8.47 -3.02
CA LEU A 95 18.05 8.92 -2.30
C LEU A 95 19.12 9.55 -3.20
N SER A 96 19.00 9.45 -4.52
CA SER A 96 19.86 10.19 -5.48
C SER A 96 19.34 11.60 -5.74
N GLY A 97 18.13 11.90 -5.31
CA GLY A 97 17.43 13.15 -5.57
C GLY A 97 16.64 13.14 -6.88
N SER A 98 16.55 11.99 -7.55
CA SER A 98 15.72 11.81 -8.75
C SER A 98 14.25 11.65 -8.37
N LEU A 99 13.36 12.24 -9.17
CA LEU A 99 11.92 12.11 -8.99
C LEU A 99 11.50 10.65 -9.18
N ASN A 100 10.88 10.04 -8.15
CA ASN A 100 10.42 8.64 -8.17
C ASN A 100 8.93 8.47 -7.96
N GLY A 101 8.17 9.57 -7.84
CA GLY A 101 6.73 9.50 -7.68
C GLY A 101 6.10 10.84 -7.34
N CYS A 102 4.82 10.82 -7.04
CA CYS A 102 4.11 11.94 -6.42
C CYS A 102 2.87 11.47 -5.66
N VAL A 103 2.46 12.29 -4.70
CA VAL A 103 1.17 12.20 -4.02
C VAL A 103 0.29 13.35 -4.52
N LEU A 104 -0.87 13.01 -5.05
CA LEU A 104 -1.89 13.96 -5.50
C LEU A 104 -3.05 13.94 -4.50
N ASN A 105 -3.33 15.06 -3.86
CA ASN A 105 -4.58 15.23 -3.13
C ASN A 105 -5.65 15.78 -4.08
N LEU A 106 -6.86 15.26 -3.98
CA LEU A 106 -7.98 15.60 -4.85
C LEU A 106 -9.03 16.40 -4.10
N GLN A 107 -9.75 17.24 -4.84
CA GLN A 107 -10.89 18.00 -4.33
C GLN A 107 -12.03 17.99 -5.33
N THR A 108 -13.26 18.08 -4.79
CA THR A 108 -14.49 18.28 -5.55
C THR A 108 -15.23 19.45 -4.93
N ASP A 109 -15.49 20.50 -5.71
CA ASP A 109 -16.13 21.74 -5.24
C ASP A 109 -15.42 22.40 -4.03
N GLY A 110 -14.08 22.28 -3.97
CA GLY A 110 -13.25 22.82 -2.90
C GLY A 110 -13.17 21.97 -1.64
N ALA A 111 -13.87 20.83 -1.57
CA ALA A 111 -13.76 19.89 -0.46
C ALA A 111 -12.77 18.77 -0.81
N ALA A 112 -11.91 18.38 0.13
CA ALA A 112 -11.01 17.23 -0.05
C ALA A 112 -11.84 15.95 -0.26
N THR A 113 -11.55 15.24 -1.37
CA THR A 113 -12.34 14.07 -1.79
C THR A 113 -11.49 12.85 -2.06
N GLY A 114 -10.24 12.84 -1.63
CA GLY A 114 -9.37 11.69 -1.78
C GLY A 114 -7.99 12.04 -2.31
N TYR A 115 -7.29 10.99 -2.70
CA TYR A 115 -5.89 11.10 -3.13
C TYR A 115 -5.52 10.01 -4.13
N MET A 116 -4.40 10.22 -4.82
CA MET A 116 -3.72 9.22 -5.66
C MET A 116 -2.22 9.27 -5.39
N VAL A 117 -1.57 8.12 -5.32
CA VAL A 117 -0.11 7.97 -5.19
C VAL A 117 0.41 7.29 -6.43
N TYR A 118 1.30 7.96 -7.13
CA TYR A 118 1.99 7.43 -8.31
C TYR A 118 3.45 7.13 -7.98
N SER A 119 3.94 5.99 -8.46
CA SER A 119 5.35 5.67 -8.52
C SER A 119 5.84 5.82 -9.96
N PHE A 120 7.06 6.34 -10.14
CA PHE A 120 7.67 6.59 -11.44
C PHE A 120 8.92 5.73 -11.63
N SER A 121 9.12 5.24 -12.85
CA SER A 121 10.36 4.61 -13.29
C SER A 121 10.63 4.93 -14.74
N GLY A 122 11.61 5.81 -15.00
CA GLY A 122 11.85 6.32 -16.34
C GLY A 122 10.63 7.05 -16.89
N ALA A 123 10.07 6.57 -18.01
CA ALA A 123 8.88 7.13 -18.64
C ALA A 123 7.56 6.47 -18.16
N GLU A 124 7.64 5.58 -17.18
CA GLU A 124 6.50 4.83 -16.66
C GLU A 124 5.95 5.49 -15.40
N ALA A 125 4.61 5.56 -15.30
CA ALA A 125 3.89 5.96 -14.10
C ALA A 125 2.90 4.84 -13.74
N CYS A 126 2.94 4.40 -12.49
CA CYS A 126 2.03 3.38 -11.95
C CYS A 126 1.23 3.97 -10.79
N LEU A 127 -0.10 3.90 -10.85
CA LEU A 127 -0.96 4.23 -9.72
C LEU A 127 -0.85 3.09 -8.70
N VAL A 128 -0.19 3.35 -7.57
CA VAL A 128 0.12 2.33 -6.56
C VAL A 128 -0.83 2.36 -5.37
N GLN A 129 -1.48 3.51 -5.13
CA GLN A 129 -2.42 3.68 -4.03
C GLN A 129 -3.39 4.81 -4.34
N PHE A 130 -4.64 4.68 -3.88
CA PHE A 130 -5.61 5.77 -3.90
C PHE A 130 -6.64 5.61 -2.79
N GLY A 131 -7.38 6.69 -2.54
CA GLY A 131 -8.52 6.70 -1.60
C GLY A 131 -9.56 7.70 -2.04
N TYR A 132 -10.83 7.46 -1.67
CA TYR A 132 -11.98 8.27 -2.11
C TYR A 132 -12.39 9.35 -1.13
N ASP A 133 -11.71 9.51 -0.02
CA ASP A 133 -12.04 10.49 1.01
C ASP A 133 -10.77 11.12 1.62
N GLY A 134 -10.94 12.31 2.17
CA GLY A 134 -9.89 13.02 2.88
C GLY A 134 -8.70 13.46 2.02
N VAL A 135 -7.54 13.47 2.65
CA VAL A 135 -6.21 13.70 2.04
C VAL A 135 -5.33 12.50 2.34
N TYR A 136 -4.23 12.39 1.61
CA TYR A 136 -3.28 11.32 1.88
C TYR A 136 -2.62 11.48 3.25
N CYS A 137 -2.62 10.39 4.02
CA CYS A 137 -2.02 10.32 5.34
C CYS A 137 -0.96 9.21 5.40
N VAL A 138 0.15 9.48 6.05
CA VAL A 138 1.16 8.48 6.42
C VAL A 138 0.91 8.10 7.87
N GLN A 139 0.51 6.86 8.12
CA GLN A 139 0.18 6.35 9.46
C GLN A 139 -0.80 7.24 10.25
N GLY A 140 -1.79 7.82 9.55
CA GLY A 140 -2.84 8.65 10.15
C GLY A 140 -2.54 10.14 10.24
N GLU A 141 -1.32 10.56 9.92
CA GLU A 141 -0.94 11.97 9.86
C GLU A 141 -0.93 12.46 8.41
N ALA A 142 -1.58 13.59 8.14
CA ALA A 142 -1.64 14.15 6.79
C ALA A 142 -0.24 14.45 6.23
N LEU A 143 0.03 14.00 5.02
CA LEU A 143 1.29 14.31 4.35
C LEU A 143 1.28 15.77 3.91
N GLU A 144 2.08 16.57 4.58
CA GLU A 144 2.25 17.99 4.26
C GLU A 144 3.24 18.22 3.12
N ALA A 145 3.04 19.27 2.35
CA ALA A 145 4.02 19.72 1.37
C ALA A 145 5.35 20.05 2.06
N PRO A 146 6.50 19.63 1.50
CA PRO A 146 7.79 19.88 2.10
C PRO A 146 8.09 21.39 2.16
N GLN A 147 8.72 21.83 3.23
CA GLN A 147 9.19 23.21 3.38
C GLN A 147 10.41 23.45 2.48
N ALA A 148 10.78 24.73 2.29
CA ALA A 148 11.98 25.08 1.53
C ALA A 148 13.23 24.37 2.08
N GLY A 149 13.92 23.63 1.22
CA GLY A 149 15.10 22.84 1.59
C GLY A 149 14.79 21.46 2.17
N GLU A 150 13.54 21.04 2.19
CA GLU A 150 13.11 19.69 2.53
C GLU A 150 12.69 18.91 1.28
N LYS A 151 12.82 17.59 1.31
CA LYS A 151 12.27 16.67 0.31
C LYS A 151 11.54 15.53 0.96
N VAL A 152 10.48 15.06 0.32
CA VAL A 152 9.80 13.81 0.68
C VAL A 152 10.37 12.71 -0.22
N LEU A 153 10.78 11.59 0.37
CA LEU A 153 11.29 10.46 -0.37
C LEU A 153 10.31 9.29 -0.23
N PHE A 154 9.94 8.70 -1.37
CA PHE A 154 9.08 7.53 -1.41
C PHE A 154 9.93 6.26 -1.39
N VAL A 155 9.82 5.47 -0.33
CA VAL A 155 10.52 4.18 -0.17
C VAL A 155 9.67 3.03 -0.67
N GLY A 156 8.39 3.06 -0.35
CA GLY A 156 7.40 2.04 -0.72
C GLY A 156 6.04 2.41 -0.17
N LEU A 157 5.06 1.50 -0.27
CA LEU A 157 3.71 1.76 0.26
C LEU A 157 3.76 2.21 1.72
N ASP A 158 3.09 3.33 2.01
CA ASP A 158 2.98 3.95 3.33
C ASP A 158 4.32 4.21 4.05
N THR A 159 5.44 4.18 3.30
CA THR A 159 6.78 4.35 3.84
C THR A 159 7.50 5.50 3.16
N TYR A 160 7.71 6.55 3.91
CA TYR A 160 8.31 7.79 3.44
C TYR A 160 9.42 8.28 4.37
N LEU A 161 10.42 8.93 3.78
CA LEU A 161 11.44 9.65 4.52
C LEU A 161 11.32 11.15 4.23
N LYS A 162 11.78 11.95 5.17
CA LYS A 162 12.03 13.38 5.00
C LYS A 162 13.52 13.61 4.92
N GLU A 163 14.00 14.26 3.86
CA GLU A 163 15.34 14.81 3.79
C GLU A 163 15.32 16.27 4.19
N LYS A 164 16.22 16.64 5.11
CA LYS A 164 16.43 18.03 5.52
C LYS A 164 17.91 18.27 5.75
N ASN A 165 18.53 19.14 4.95
CA ASN A 165 19.95 19.50 5.07
C ASN A 165 20.89 18.28 5.02
N GLY A 166 20.60 17.30 4.17
CA GLY A 166 21.39 16.08 4.03
C GLY A 166 21.20 15.03 5.15
N ASN A 167 20.27 15.27 6.08
CA ASN A 167 19.85 14.30 7.08
C ASN A 167 18.50 13.70 6.68
N TYR A 168 18.32 12.43 7.04
CA TYR A 168 17.12 11.68 6.68
C TYR A 168 16.39 11.26 7.94
N TYR A 169 15.08 11.40 7.91
CA TYR A 169 14.18 11.11 9.02
C TYR A 169 13.05 10.22 8.54
N ASP A 170 12.67 9.24 9.33
CA ASP A 170 11.40 8.56 9.12
C ASP A 170 10.24 9.56 9.25
N LEU A 171 9.37 9.60 8.26
CA LEU A 171 8.33 10.62 8.21
C LEU A 171 7.25 10.39 9.27
N ALA A 172 6.95 9.13 9.57
CA ALA A 172 5.92 8.77 10.54
C ALA A 172 6.37 8.98 11.98
N SER A 173 7.62 8.59 12.32
CA SER A 173 8.13 8.67 13.70
C SER A 173 8.95 9.93 13.97
N GLY A 174 9.40 10.64 12.94
CA GLY A 174 10.35 11.75 13.05
C GLY A 174 11.76 11.32 13.45
N THR A 175 12.04 10.01 13.50
CA THR A 175 13.32 9.47 13.95
C THR A 175 14.39 9.61 12.87
N ALA A 176 15.59 10.09 13.25
CA ALA A 176 16.72 10.18 12.33
C ALA A 176 17.25 8.79 11.94
N LEU A 177 17.49 8.57 10.64
CA LEU A 177 17.99 7.31 10.14
C LEU A 177 19.50 7.15 10.30
N GLN A 178 19.93 5.95 10.65
CA GLN A 178 21.31 5.55 10.68
C GLN A 178 21.80 5.12 9.28
N LYS A 179 23.13 5.09 9.08
CA LYS A 179 23.72 4.74 7.77
C LYS A 179 23.28 3.37 7.24
N ALA A 180 23.11 2.39 8.12
CA ALA A 180 22.64 1.06 7.71
C ALA A 180 21.19 1.09 7.21
N GLN A 181 20.31 1.83 7.89
CA GLN A 181 18.91 2.02 7.51
C GLN A 181 18.77 2.74 6.16
N LEU A 182 19.64 3.73 5.88
CA LEU A 182 19.69 4.40 4.59
C LEU A 182 20.12 3.46 3.46
N ALA A 183 21.04 2.53 3.73
CA ALA A 183 21.44 1.53 2.74
C ALA A 183 20.27 0.58 2.40
N GLU A 184 19.50 0.19 3.39
CA GLU A 184 18.30 -0.64 3.21
C GLU A 184 17.18 0.11 2.48
N ALA A 185 16.89 1.35 2.86
CA ALA A 185 15.94 2.21 2.15
C ALA A 185 16.31 2.35 0.66
N ARG A 186 17.60 2.45 0.34
CA ARG A 186 18.09 2.51 -1.05
C ARG A 186 17.75 1.24 -1.83
N LEU A 187 17.93 0.06 -1.23
CA LEU A 187 17.57 -1.21 -1.87
C LEU A 187 16.08 -1.27 -2.16
N GLN A 188 15.26 -0.89 -1.22
CA GLN A 188 13.81 -0.90 -1.38
C GLN A 188 13.29 0.10 -2.40
N MET A 189 13.89 1.30 -2.47
CA MET A 189 13.59 2.26 -3.54
C MET A 189 13.95 1.69 -4.92
N ALA A 190 15.07 0.96 -5.04
CA ALA A 190 15.45 0.30 -6.28
C ALA A 190 14.48 -0.82 -6.66
N GLU A 191 14.04 -1.63 -5.71
CA GLU A 191 13.01 -2.65 -5.93
C GLU A 191 11.67 -2.03 -6.33
N SER A 192 11.26 -0.95 -5.69
CA SER A 192 10.06 -0.18 -6.04
C SER A 192 10.13 0.34 -7.47
N ALA A 193 11.27 0.88 -7.89
CA ALA A 193 11.48 1.36 -9.27
C ALA A 193 11.43 0.21 -10.28
N MET A 194 12.04 -0.94 -9.98
CA MET A 194 11.96 -2.14 -10.83
C MET A 194 10.52 -2.62 -10.99
N ARG A 195 9.74 -2.69 -9.92
CA ARG A 195 8.32 -3.04 -9.98
C ARG A 195 7.51 -2.06 -10.81
N THR A 196 7.75 -0.76 -10.64
CA THR A 196 7.09 0.25 -11.47
C THR A 196 7.41 0.04 -12.95
N ALA A 197 8.66 -0.27 -13.30
CA ALA A 197 9.06 -0.54 -14.67
C ALA A 197 8.41 -1.81 -15.25
N GLU A 198 8.23 -2.85 -14.43
CA GLU A 198 7.58 -4.10 -14.84
C GLU A 198 6.06 -3.96 -14.99
N LEU A 199 5.44 -3.15 -14.16
CA LEU A 199 4.00 -3.02 -14.04
C LEU A 199 3.46 -1.75 -14.69
N GLY A 200 4.34 -0.82 -15.02
CA GLY A 200 4.00 0.45 -15.68
C GLY A 200 3.17 0.20 -16.92
N GLU A 201 2.16 1.02 -17.14
CA GLU A 201 1.29 0.92 -18.30
C GLU A 201 2.12 0.96 -19.57
N ASN A 202 1.82 0.03 -20.47
CA ASN A 202 2.52 -0.23 -21.71
C ASN A 202 3.00 1.07 -22.41
N PRO A 203 4.29 1.41 -22.33
CA PRO A 203 4.83 2.66 -22.87
C PRO A 203 4.64 2.79 -24.38
N ALA A 204 4.52 1.64 -25.07
CA ALA A 204 4.21 1.62 -26.49
C ALA A 204 2.84 2.22 -26.78
N ALA A 205 1.87 2.07 -25.88
CA ALA A 205 0.55 2.66 -26.02
C ALA A 205 0.54 4.16 -25.74
N LEU A 206 1.31 4.64 -24.76
CA LEU A 206 1.50 6.07 -24.49
C LEU A 206 2.30 6.74 -25.61
N ARG A 207 3.37 6.10 -26.10
CA ARG A 207 4.18 6.63 -27.23
C ARG A 207 3.40 6.66 -28.54
N ALA A 208 2.57 5.65 -28.82
CA ALA A 208 1.70 5.63 -30.00
C ALA A 208 0.64 6.74 -29.95
N ALA A 209 0.12 7.07 -28.77
CA ALA A 209 -0.79 8.19 -28.57
C ALA A 209 -0.12 9.55 -28.78
N ARG A 210 1.13 9.72 -28.32
CA ARG A 210 1.96 10.93 -28.55
C ARG A 210 2.23 11.14 -30.03
N SER A 211 2.58 10.07 -30.78
CA SER A 211 2.88 10.16 -32.22
C SER A 211 1.67 10.41 -33.10
N ALA A 212 0.47 10.07 -32.62
CA ALA A 212 -0.78 10.24 -33.40
C ALA A 212 -1.48 11.59 -33.17
N GLY A 213 -0.97 12.45 -32.28
CA GLY A 213 -1.60 13.73 -31.94
C GLY A 213 -3.02 13.60 -31.37
N GLN A 214 -3.38 12.41 -30.96
CA GLN A 214 -4.67 12.12 -30.33
C GLN A 214 -4.54 12.26 -28.81
N THR A 215 -5.32 13.13 -28.21
CA THR A 215 -5.68 13.05 -26.79
C THR A 215 -6.34 11.70 -26.59
N ARG A 216 -5.56 10.69 -26.18
CA ARG A 216 -6.10 9.37 -25.90
C ARG A 216 -6.86 9.45 -24.62
N GLN A 217 -8.16 9.32 -24.73
CA GLN A 217 -8.99 8.94 -23.61
C GLN A 217 -8.61 7.49 -23.26
N VAL A 218 -7.73 7.30 -22.28
CA VAL A 218 -7.46 5.98 -21.72
C VAL A 218 -8.68 5.66 -20.88
N VAL A 219 -9.60 4.88 -21.44
CA VAL A 219 -10.78 4.43 -20.71
C VAL A 219 -10.33 3.28 -19.83
N TYR A 220 -10.20 3.53 -18.56
CA TYR A 220 -10.09 2.48 -17.56
C TYR A 220 -11.50 1.96 -17.28
N GLU A 221 -11.74 0.71 -17.57
CA GLU A 221 -12.98 0.04 -17.17
C GLU A 221 -12.71 -0.70 -15.85
N ALA A 222 -13.49 -0.39 -14.83
CA ALA A 222 -13.57 -1.24 -13.66
C ALA A 222 -14.33 -2.51 -14.04
N VAL A 223 -13.62 -3.63 -14.17
CA VAL A 223 -14.19 -4.89 -14.68
C VAL A 223 -14.97 -5.61 -13.59
N ASP A 224 -14.54 -5.45 -12.34
CA ASP A 224 -15.17 -6.10 -11.18
C ASP A 224 -14.91 -5.27 -9.93
N VAL A 225 -15.95 -4.94 -9.19
CA VAL A 225 -15.86 -4.19 -7.94
C VAL A 225 -16.64 -4.93 -6.87
N LYS A 226 -15.98 -5.25 -5.78
CA LYS A 226 -16.63 -5.83 -4.61
C LYS A 226 -16.28 -5.01 -3.36
N ASN A 227 -17.33 -4.57 -2.67
CA ASN A 227 -17.22 -3.82 -1.43
C ASN A 227 -18.06 -4.46 -0.33
N LEU A 228 -17.42 -4.77 0.79
CA LEU A 228 -18.07 -5.01 2.07
C LEU A 228 -18.22 -3.70 2.86
N TRP A 229 -18.18 -2.59 2.16
CA TRP A 229 -18.30 -1.26 2.74
C TRP A 229 -19.73 -0.96 3.17
N TYR A 230 -19.83 -0.43 4.37
CA TYR A 230 -21.08 0.04 4.95
C TYR A 230 -20.84 1.47 5.46
N PRO A 231 -21.63 2.47 5.02
CA PRO A 231 -21.40 3.87 5.37
C PRO A 231 -21.36 4.16 6.88
N ASP A 232 -22.04 3.35 7.66
CA ASP A 232 -22.12 3.45 9.12
C ASP A 232 -21.12 2.56 9.87
N PHE A 233 -20.20 1.86 9.14
CA PHE A 233 -19.14 1.09 9.76
C PHE A 233 -17.96 1.99 10.08
N VAL A 234 -17.77 2.29 11.36
CA VAL A 234 -16.60 3.04 11.85
C VAL A 234 -15.61 2.03 12.45
N PRO A 235 -14.46 1.78 11.82
CA PRO A 235 -13.49 0.82 12.34
C PRO A 235 -12.84 1.31 13.62
N PHE A 236 -12.27 0.39 14.40
CA PHE A 236 -11.31 0.73 15.44
C PHE A 236 -9.97 1.12 14.81
N THR A 237 -9.29 2.06 15.45
CA THR A 237 -7.95 2.51 15.03
C THR A 237 -6.90 2.15 16.07
N MET A 238 -5.65 2.06 15.65
CA MET A 238 -4.51 1.81 16.54
C MET A 238 -4.37 2.91 17.61
N ASN A 239 -4.69 4.16 17.28
CA ASN A 239 -4.63 5.28 18.22
C ASN A 239 -5.55 5.09 19.44
N GLN A 240 -6.64 4.32 19.31
CA GLN A 240 -7.52 4.00 20.44
C GLN A 240 -6.86 3.05 21.46
N PHE A 241 -5.75 2.41 21.08
CA PHE A 241 -5.00 1.43 21.86
C PHE A 241 -3.52 1.80 21.96
N SER A 242 -3.19 3.08 21.91
CA SER A 242 -1.82 3.62 21.82
C SER A 242 -0.89 3.26 23.00
N TYR A 243 -1.43 2.69 24.06
CA TYR A 243 -0.65 2.15 25.20
C TYR A 243 -0.14 0.70 24.97
N TYR A 244 -0.44 0.11 23.81
CA TYR A 244 0.13 -1.15 23.35
C TYR A 244 1.04 -0.88 22.16
N ASP A 245 2.17 -1.57 22.11
CA ASP A 245 3.05 -1.57 20.94
C ASP A 245 2.64 -2.65 19.94
N LYS A 246 3.00 -2.48 18.66
CA LYS A 246 2.88 -3.50 17.60
C LYS A 246 1.51 -4.17 17.49
N HIS A 247 0.46 -3.41 17.56
CA HIS A 247 -0.92 -3.85 17.76
C HIS A 247 -1.80 -3.83 16.49
N CYS A 248 -1.22 -3.72 15.28
CA CYS A 248 -1.98 -3.71 14.02
C CYS A 248 -2.82 -5.00 13.82
N THR A 249 -2.23 -6.16 14.10
CA THR A 249 -2.94 -7.45 13.94
C THR A 249 -4.14 -7.60 14.88
N PRO A 250 -4.04 -7.30 16.19
CA PRO A 250 -5.21 -7.27 17.08
C PRO A 250 -6.28 -6.26 16.65
N VAL A 251 -5.91 -5.08 16.12
CA VAL A 251 -6.86 -4.10 15.61
C VAL A 251 -7.58 -4.62 14.37
N ALA A 252 -6.84 -5.20 13.40
CA ALA A 252 -7.45 -5.82 12.22
C ALA A 252 -8.39 -6.97 12.60
N GLY A 253 -7.98 -7.83 13.55
CA GLY A 253 -8.81 -8.90 14.09
C GLY A 253 -10.07 -8.39 14.78
N LEU A 254 -9.96 -7.35 15.61
CA LEU A 254 -11.11 -6.74 16.28
C LEU A 254 -12.08 -6.10 15.27
N ASN A 255 -11.58 -5.49 14.22
CA ASN A 255 -12.39 -4.95 13.13
C ASN A 255 -13.11 -6.06 12.35
N MET A 256 -12.50 -7.23 12.14
CA MET A 256 -13.18 -8.40 11.58
C MET A 256 -14.35 -8.83 12.48
N LEU A 257 -14.15 -8.96 13.79
CA LEU A 257 -15.22 -9.30 14.74
C LEU A 257 -16.33 -8.25 14.74
N LYS A 258 -15.95 -6.96 14.66
CA LYS A 258 -16.91 -5.85 14.57
C LYS A 258 -17.74 -5.94 13.29
N TYR A 259 -17.15 -6.23 12.14
CA TYR A 259 -17.88 -6.43 10.89
C TYR A 259 -18.95 -7.53 11.06
N TRP A 260 -18.56 -8.71 11.54
CA TRP A 260 -19.51 -9.82 11.74
C TRP A 260 -20.59 -9.48 12.75
N GLN A 261 -20.25 -8.84 13.87
CA GLN A 261 -21.22 -8.50 14.89
C GLN A 261 -22.18 -7.39 14.47
N THR A 262 -21.69 -6.32 13.87
CA THR A 262 -22.51 -5.13 13.59
C THR A 262 -23.16 -5.14 12.21
N LYS A 263 -22.52 -5.76 11.22
CA LYS A 263 -23.01 -5.76 9.83
C LYS A 263 -23.66 -7.06 9.41
N ARG A 264 -23.24 -8.15 10.04
CA ARG A 264 -23.81 -9.49 9.76
C ARG A 264 -24.72 -10.02 10.88
N GLY A 265 -24.85 -9.28 11.98
CA GLY A 265 -25.77 -9.62 13.07
C GLY A 265 -25.34 -10.78 13.97
N VAL A 266 -24.10 -11.21 13.88
CA VAL A 266 -23.56 -12.31 14.71
C VAL A 266 -23.23 -11.79 16.11
N SER A 267 -24.07 -12.08 17.09
CA SER A 267 -23.90 -11.58 18.46
C SER A 267 -22.78 -12.31 19.23
N GLY A 268 -22.23 -11.62 20.23
CA GLY A 268 -21.31 -12.23 21.22
C GLY A 268 -19.91 -12.52 20.72
N LEU A 269 -19.45 -11.82 19.72
CA LEU A 269 -18.09 -11.95 19.19
C LEU A 269 -17.08 -11.13 19.99
N TYR A 270 -17.48 -9.95 20.44
CA TYR A 270 -16.69 -9.13 21.35
C TYR A 270 -17.57 -8.38 22.36
N SER A 271 -16.95 -7.94 23.46
CA SER A 271 -17.62 -7.21 24.55
C SER A 271 -18.02 -5.80 24.11
N SER A 272 -19.13 -5.28 24.68
CA SER A 272 -19.47 -3.86 24.57
C SER A 272 -18.35 -2.94 25.11
N TYR A 273 -17.56 -3.43 26.06
CA TYR A 273 -16.30 -2.82 26.48
C TYR A 273 -15.17 -3.35 25.59
N TYR A 274 -15.06 -2.78 24.39
CA TYR A 274 -14.16 -3.28 23.34
C TYR A 274 -12.67 -3.29 23.74
N ALA A 275 -12.23 -2.43 24.67
CA ALA A 275 -10.87 -2.43 25.18
C ALA A 275 -10.50 -3.75 25.90
N GLN A 276 -11.47 -4.40 26.55
CA GLN A 276 -11.28 -5.72 27.13
C GLN A 276 -11.05 -6.78 26.04
N SER A 277 -11.87 -6.75 25.00
CA SER A 277 -11.72 -7.70 23.88
C SER A 277 -10.42 -7.47 23.12
N PHE A 278 -10.01 -6.23 22.99
CA PHE A 278 -8.70 -5.90 22.42
C PHE A 278 -7.55 -6.47 23.27
N ALA A 279 -7.54 -6.25 24.59
CA ALA A 279 -6.52 -6.76 25.49
C ALA A 279 -6.43 -8.31 25.44
N GLN A 280 -7.59 -8.97 25.33
CA GLN A 280 -7.65 -10.43 25.17
C GLN A 280 -7.06 -10.89 23.82
N LEU A 281 -7.41 -10.20 22.71
CA LEU A 281 -6.82 -10.47 21.39
C LEU A 281 -5.31 -10.27 21.40
N HIS A 282 -4.84 -9.14 21.94
CA HIS A 282 -3.42 -8.84 22.07
C HIS A 282 -2.65 -9.93 22.79
N THR A 283 -3.20 -10.42 23.92
CA THR A 283 -2.62 -11.52 24.70
C THR A 283 -2.61 -12.84 23.91
N GLU A 284 -3.73 -13.22 23.26
CA GLU A 284 -3.83 -14.50 22.54
C GLU A 284 -2.97 -14.51 21.28
N MET A 285 -2.80 -13.36 20.61
CA MET A 285 -1.96 -13.20 19.43
C MET A 285 -0.47 -12.99 19.77
N LYS A 286 -0.12 -12.80 21.06
CA LYS A 286 1.26 -12.64 21.54
C LYS A 286 2.00 -11.49 20.84
N THR A 287 1.42 -10.30 20.87
CA THR A 287 1.89 -9.16 20.07
C THR A 287 2.88 -8.24 20.79
N ASP A 288 3.27 -8.53 22.05
CA ASP A 288 4.20 -7.66 22.83
C ASP A 288 5.52 -7.39 22.09
N ASP A 289 6.07 -8.40 21.40
CA ASP A 289 7.29 -8.29 20.59
C ASP A 289 7.04 -8.21 19.07
N GLY A 290 5.79 -7.94 18.67
CA GLY A 290 5.28 -8.11 17.32
C GLY A 290 4.78 -9.56 17.10
N THR A 291 3.87 -9.71 16.15
CA THR A 291 3.32 -11.04 15.85
C THR A 291 3.59 -11.41 14.40
N ASN A 292 3.94 -12.67 14.16
CA ASN A 292 3.86 -13.17 12.80
C ASN A 292 2.40 -13.51 12.46
N SER A 293 2.10 -13.54 11.19
CA SER A 293 0.74 -13.75 10.68
C SER A 293 0.11 -15.05 11.17
N ARG A 294 0.89 -16.13 11.35
CA ARG A 294 0.39 -17.40 11.85
C ARG A 294 -0.01 -17.32 13.31
N LEU A 295 0.77 -16.65 14.15
CA LEU A 295 0.41 -16.38 15.53
C LEU A 295 -0.84 -15.52 15.64
N GLY A 296 -1.00 -14.53 14.75
CA GLY A 296 -2.23 -13.73 14.65
C GLY A 296 -3.46 -14.60 14.37
N PHE A 297 -3.38 -15.48 13.38
CA PHE A 297 -4.44 -16.42 13.05
C PHE A 297 -4.78 -17.39 14.21
N ASP A 298 -3.77 -18.08 14.74
CA ASP A 298 -3.95 -19.04 15.84
C ASP A 298 -4.46 -18.35 17.12
N GLY A 299 -4.00 -17.11 17.37
CA GLY A 299 -4.44 -16.27 18.47
C GLY A 299 -5.91 -15.86 18.34
N MET A 300 -6.35 -15.50 17.12
CA MET A 300 -7.77 -15.24 16.84
C MET A 300 -8.64 -16.45 17.15
N GLY A 301 -8.23 -17.65 16.71
CA GLY A 301 -8.91 -18.89 17.04
C GLY A 301 -8.96 -19.17 18.56
N SER A 302 -7.88 -18.85 19.27
CA SER A 302 -7.82 -18.97 20.73
C SER A 302 -8.79 -17.99 21.41
N TYR A 303 -8.83 -16.74 20.95
CA TYR A 303 -9.78 -15.74 21.42
C TYR A 303 -11.24 -16.20 21.22
N ILE A 304 -11.58 -16.67 20.02
CA ILE A 304 -12.94 -17.14 19.70
C ILE A 304 -13.33 -18.31 20.61
N ARG A 305 -12.43 -19.26 20.85
CA ARG A 305 -12.70 -20.39 21.73
C ARG A 305 -12.90 -19.99 23.19
N LYS A 306 -12.14 -19.02 23.69
CA LYS A 306 -12.15 -18.66 25.12
C LYS A 306 -13.21 -17.62 25.47
N TYR A 307 -13.39 -16.61 24.63
CA TYR A 307 -14.11 -15.40 25.00
C TYR A 307 -15.37 -15.13 24.18
N ALA A 308 -15.43 -15.56 22.90
CA ALA A 308 -16.65 -15.38 22.13
C ALA A 308 -17.74 -16.39 22.54
N SER A 309 -18.97 -15.91 22.73
CA SER A 309 -20.11 -16.78 23.00
C SER A 309 -20.58 -17.53 21.75
N THR A 310 -20.40 -16.95 20.57
CA THR A 310 -20.71 -17.56 19.29
C THR A 310 -19.41 -18.02 18.62
N LYS A 311 -19.33 -19.33 18.34
CA LYS A 311 -18.12 -19.93 17.72
C LYS A 311 -18.13 -19.74 16.20
N SER A 312 -16.96 -19.66 15.59
CA SER A 312 -16.84 -19.63 14.13
C SER A 312 -17.31 -20.93 13.49
N LEU A 313 -17.88 -20.85 12.29
CA LEU A 313 -18.27 -21.99 11.47
C LEU A 313 -17.12 -22.50 10.59
N GLY A 314 -16.08 -21.72 10.43
CA GLY A 314 -14.90 -22.08 9.67
C GLY A 314 -13.87 -20.96 9.65
N ASP A 315 -12.70 -21.32 9.22
CA ASP A 315 -11.55 -20.43 9.06
C ASP A 315 -10.66 -20.94 7.94
N ASP A 316 -9.76 -20.08 7.45
CA ASP A 316 -8.73 -20.47 6.51
C ASP A 316 -7.52 -19.50 6.63
N TYR A 317 -6.34 -20.03 6.28
CA TYR A 317 -5.07 -19.31 6.34
C TYR A 317 -4.26 -19.65 5.10
N GLU A 318 -3.97 -18.65 4.31
CA GLU A 318 -3.22 -18.76 3.06
C GLU A 318 -1.95 -17.93 3.11
N VAL A 319 -0.85 -18.51 2.64
CA VAL A 319 0.43 -17.82 2.43
C VAL A 319 0.68 -17.80 0.93
N SER A 320 0.11 -16.83 0.26
CA SER A 320 0.26 -16.69 -1.18
C SER A 320 -0.10 -15.28 -1.63
N THR A 321 0.23 -15.00 -2.88
CA THR A 321 -0.17 -13.80 -3.59
C THR A 321 -1.36 -14.05 -4.52
N ASP A 322 -2.12 -15.13 -4.29
CA ASP A 322 -3.22 -15.52 -5.16
C ASP A 322 -4.39 -14.55 -5.07
N TRP A 323 -4.48 -13.72 -6.11
CA TRP A 323 -5.58 -12.78 -6.30
C TRP A 323 -6.95 -13.47 -6.36
N ASN A 324 -7.01 -14.68 -6.93
CA ASN A 324 -8.28 -15.38 -7.05
C ASN A 324 -8.77 -15.89 -5.69
N TRP A 325 -7.87 -16.34 -4.83
CA TRP A 325 -8.22 -16.72 -3.46
C TRP A 325 -8.77 -15.51 -2.67
N LEU A 326 -8.08 -14.36 -2.73
CA LEU A 326 -8.54 -13.12 -2.10
C LEU A 326 -9.94 -12.73 -2.60
N THR A 327 -10.11 -12.62 -3.91
CA THR A 327 -11.37 -12.13 -4.49
C THR A 327 -12.51 -13.11 -4.31
N HIS A 328 -12.24 -14.43 -4.33
CA HIS A 328 -13.23 -15.46 -4.01
C HIS A 328 -13.80 -15.26 -2.61
N ASN A 329 -12.95 -15.15 -1.59
CA ASN A 329 -13.40 -14.99 -0.20
C ASN A 329 -14.13 -13.67 0.02
N LEU A 330 -13.63 -12.56 -0.52
CA LEU A 330 -14.34 -11.28 -0.45
C LEU A 330 -15.70 -11.34 -1.16
N SER A 331 -15.81 -12.07 -2.28
CA SER A 331 -17.08 -12.28 -2.97
C SER A 331 -18.09 -13.10 -2.17
N CYS A 332 -17.57 -13.96 -1.27
CA CYS A 332 -18.39 -14.68 -0.28
C CYS A 332 -18.76 -13.81 0.94
N ASN A 333 -18.42 -12.54 0.97
CA ASN A 333 -18.58 -11.60 2.08
C ASN A 333 -17.74 -11.96 3.33
N PHE A 334 -16.57 -12.56 3.13
CA PHE A 334 -15.63 -12.82 4.21
C PHE A 334 -14.54 -11.74 4.20
N PRO A 335 -14.54 -10.81 5.16
CA PRO A 335 -13.43 -9.88 5.31
C PRO A 335 -12.17 -10.65 5.72
N LEU A 336 -11.03 -10.24 5.19
CA LEU A 336 -9.77 -10.95 5.38
C LEU A 336 -8.81 -10.08 6.17
N VAL A 337 -8.13 -10.62 7.17
CA VAL A 337 -6.93 -9.99 7.67
C VAL A 337 -5.82 -10.30 6.68
N PHE A 338 -5.23 -9.25 6.17
CA PHE A 338 -4.18 -9.25 5.19
C PHE A 338 -2.91 -8.71 5.83
N ASN A 339 -1.85 -9.50 5.83
CA ASN A 339 -0.57 -9.12 6.40
C ASN A 339 0.44 -8.93 5.29
N SER A 340 1.03 -7.76 5.22
CA SER A 340 2.06 -7.40 4.25
C SER A 340 3.32 -6.96 4.97
N LEU A 341 4.47 -7.30 4.43
CA LEU A 341 5.70 -6.63 4.78
C LEU A 341 5.68 -5.28 4.06
N LEU A 342 5.62 -4.21 4.83
CA LEU A 342 5.87 -2.87 4.33
C LEU A 342 7.37 -2.70 4.08
N ALA A 343 7.74 -1.66 3.36
CA ALA A 343 9.14 -1.35 3.11
C ALA A 343 9.92 -1.18 4.44
N HIS A 344 11.12 -1.76 4.50
CA HIS A 344 11.92 -1.82 5.71
C HIS A 344 13.22 -1.03 5.54
N TYR A 345 13.50 -0.14 6.45
CA TYR A 345 14.79 0.53 6.52
C TYR A 345 15.35 0.60 7.96
N ASN A 346 14.73 -0.13 8.89
CA ASN A 346 15.14 -0.16 10.30
C ASN A 346 15.72 -1.48 10.77
N GLY A 347 16.00 -2.41 9.83
CA GLY A 347 16.63 -3.70 10.10
C GLY A 347 15.73 -4.74 10.76
N SER A 348 14.44 -4.45 10.87
CA SER A 348 13.42 -5.37 11.37
C SER A 348 12.32 -5.48 10.32
N PRO A 349 11.85 -6.68 9.96
CA PRO A 349 10.71 -6.82 9.08
C PRO A 349 9.44 -6.32 9.79
N ASP A 350 9.18 -5.02 9.66
CA ASP A 350 7.96 -4.44 10.17
C ASP A 350 6.85 -4.70 9.16
N GLY A 351 6.04 -5.73 9.45
CA GLY A 351 4.82 -5.99 8.73
C GLY A 351 3.68 -5.12 9.24
N HIS A 352 2.69 -4.92 8.40
CA HIS A 352 1.42 -4.32 8.82
C HIS A 352 0.25 -5.26 8.51
N SER A 353 -0.77 -5.21 9.36
CA SER A 353 -1.99 -5.98 9.18
C SER A 353 -3.16 -5.05 8.87
N PHE A 354 -3.79 -5.30 7.74
CA PHE A 354 -4.98 -4.60 7.27
C PHE A 354 -6.20 -5.50 7.37
N LEU A 355 -7.39 -4.90 7.40
CA LEU A 355 -8.61 -5.63 7.12
C LEU A 355 -9.01 -5.37 5.66
N ALA A 356 -8.91 -6.38 4.79
CA ALA A 356 -9.40 -6.31 3.42
C ALA A 356 -10.92 -6.39 3.40
N LEU A 357 -11.56 -5.42 2.77
CA LEU A 357 -13.02 -5.25 2.72
C LEU A 357 -13.58 -5.27 1.29
N GLY A 358 -12.74 -5.31 0.28
CA GLY A 358 -13.17 -5.29 -1.10
C GLY A 358 -12.02 -5.32 -2.07
N TYR A 359 -12.35 -5.22 -3.35
CA TYR A 359 -11.36 -5.15 -4.43
C TYR A 359 -11.93 -4.42 -5.64
N GLN A 360 -11.03 -3.95 -6.49
CA GLN A 360 -11.33 -3.50 -7.84
C GLN A 360 -10.41 -4.20 -8.84
N ARG A 361 -10.98 -4.65 -9.95
CA ARG A 361 -10.26 -5.02 -11.17
C ARG A 361 -10.45 -3.90 -12.16
N CYS A 362 -9.38 -3.27 -12.54
CA CYS A 362 -9.39 -2.18 -13.51
C CYS A 362 -8.44 -2.52 -14.65
N SER A 363 -8.55 -1.83 -15.78
CA SER A 363 -7.62 -2.01 -16.89
C SER A 363 -6.19 -1.55 -16.53
N ASP A 364 -6.04 -0.68 -15.54
CA ASP A 364 -4.76 -0.21 -14.98
C ASP A 364 -4.24 -1.08 -13.84
N GLY A 365 -4.98 -2.10 -13.41
CA GLY A 365 -4.51 -3.05 -12.41
C GLY A 365 -5.59 -3.57 -11.46
N ASN A 366 -5.15 -4.41 -10.56
CA ASN A 366 -5.96 -4.97 -9.49
C ASN A 366 -5.66 -4.22 -8.19
N TYR A 367 -6.71 -3.85 -7.46
CA TYR A 367 -6.57 -3.10 -6.21
C TYR A 367 -7.36 -3.76 -5.10
N VAL A 368 -6.72 -3.95 -3.94
CA VAL A 368 -7.40 -4.41 -2.72
C VAL A 368 -7.85 -3.20 -1.91
N ARG A 369 -9.12 -3.22 -1.47
CA ARG A 369 -9.67 -2.22 -0.56
C ARG A 369 -9.43 -2.64 0.87
N VAL A 370 -8.85 -1.75 1.66
CA VAL A 370 -8.43 -2.04 3.03
C VAL A 370 -8.90 -0.98 4.03
N CYS A 371 -9.11 -1.44 5.27
CA CYS A 371 -9.09 -0.61 6.47
C CYS A 371 -7.68 -0.73 7.05
N THR A 372 -6.96 0.36 7.09
CA THR A 372 -5.55 0.39 7.49
C THR A 372 -5.35 0.24 8.99
N GLY A 373 -6.34 0.65 9.79
CA GLY A 373 -6.24 0.74 11.24
C GLY A 373 -5.52 1.99 11.75
N TRP A 374 -4.95 2.81 10.88
CA TRP A 374 -4.37 4.09 11.29
C TRP A 374 -5.44 5.18 11.45
N ASP A 375 -6.43 5.15 10.60
CA ASP A 375 -7.57 6.06 10.60
C ASP A 375 -8.91 5.31 10.52
N THR A 376 -10.00 6.04 10.41
CA THR A 376 -11.36 5.47 10.26
C THR A 376 -11.80 5.34 8.79
N GLY A 377 -10.92 5.63 7.85
CA GLY A 377 -11.18 5.51 6.41
C GLY A 377 -11.41 4.06 6.00
N LEU A 378 -12.32 3.86 5.07
CA LEU A 378 -12.66 2.55 4.51
C LEU A 378 -12.46 2.50 3.00
N SER A 379 -11.87 3.52 2.43
CA SER A 379 -11.70 3.70 0.98
C SER A 379 -10.26 3.76 0.53
N HIS A 380 -9.35 3.11 1.27
CA HIS A 380 -7.96 2.95 0.89
C HIS A 380 -7.80 1.76 -0.06
N PHE A 381 -7.17 1.99 -1.21
CA PHE A 381 -6.93 0.97 -2.22
C PHE A 381 -5.45 0.87 -2.52
N TYR A 382 -4.92 -0.36 -2.43
CA TYR A 382 -3.53 -0.67 -2.74
C TYR A 382 -3.46 -1.51 -4.00
N TYR A 383 -2.57 -1.14 -4.92
CA TYR A 383 -2.29 -1.94 -6.11
C TYR A 383 -1.79 -3.32 -5.70
N TRP A 384 -2.48 -4.39 -6.12
CA TRP A 384 -2.24 -5.72 -5.60
C TRP A 384 -0.79 -6.19 -5.75
N PRO A 385 -0.13 -6.08 -6.92
CA PRO A 385 1.27 -6.46 -7.03
C PRO A 385 2.23 -5.61 -6.16
N TRP A 386 1.83 -4.38 -5.78
CA TRP A 386 2.59 -3.50 -4.91
C TRP A 386 2.30 -3.73 -3.43
N ALA A 387 1.12 -4.21 -3.09
CA ALA A 387 0.74 -4.47 -1.71
C ALA A 387 1.58 -5.58 -1.06
N TYR A 388 2.42 -6.25 -1.82
CA TYR A 388 3.33 -7.23 -1.27
C TYR A 388 4.76 -7.09 -1.81
N THR A 389 5.71 -7.14 -0.91
CA THR A 389 7.13 -7.29 -1.19
C THR A 389 7.47 -8.79 -1.24
N ASP A 390 7.92 -9.37 -0.15
CA ASP A 390 8.43 -10.74 -0.14
C ASP A 390 7.51 -11.75 0.54
N PHE A 391 6.52 -11.28 1.30
CA PHE A 391 5.67 -12.16 2.08
C PHE A 391 4.27 -11.57 2.29
N ILE A 392 3.27 -12.35 1.87
CA ILE A 392 1.88 -12.08 2.22
C ILE A 392 1.28 -13.29 2.89
N SER A 393 0.49 -13.04 3.90
CA SER A 393 -0.49 -14.00 4.37
C SER A 393 -1.85 -13.36 4.50
N MET A 394 -2.86 -14.15 4.28
CA MET A 394 -4.25 -13.77 4.39
C MET A 394 -4.98 -14.80 5.23
N TRP A 395 -5.93 -14.36 6.05
CA TRP A 395 -6.74 -15.27 6.83
C TRP A 395 -8.09 -14.67 7.19
N TYR A 396 -9.06 -15.55 7.46
CA TYR A 396 -10.38 -15.16 7.93
C TYR A 396 -10.94 -16.17 8.92
N TYR A 397 -11.96 -15.72 9.63
CA TYR A 397 -12.90 -16.53 10.39
C TYR A 397 -14.31 -16.17 9.92
N ARG A 398 -15.18 -17.16 9.80
CA ARG A 398 -16.55 -16.97 9.30
C ARG A 398 -17.60 -17.54 10.26
N TRP A 399 -18.76 -16.95 10.20
CA TRP A 399 -19.93 -17.32 11.00
C TRP A 399 -21.16 -17.66 10.16
N GLU A 400 -21.11 -17.48 8.86
CA GLU A 400 -22.18 -17.82 7.91
C GLU A 400 -21.69 -18.80 6.85
#